data_84dbaa03c546240003efe9aef3f92fa0
#
_entry.id   84dbaa03c546240003efe9aef3f92fa0
#
_cell.length_a   1.000
_cell.length_b   1.000
_cell.length_c   1.000
_cell.angle_alpha   90.00
_cell.angle_beta   90.00
_cell.angle_gamma   90.00
#
_symmetry.space_group_name_H-M   'P 1'
#
loop_
_entity.id
_entity.type
_entity.pdbx_description
1 polymer ?
#
loop_
_entity_poly.entity_id
_entity_poly.type
_entity_poly.pdbx_seq_one_letter_code
_entity_poly.pdbx_strand_id
1 'polypeptide(L)'
;MIMGVKNSSLTLVSSSCLLLTLFLIIVNADELGIDDETSYSYVVGAKDGPENWGNLNPSWRLCGTGKTQSPINIVDCEVNFTQSLADLNRKYHPTKVVLKNKGHEIQVVWEEGEAGGIIINGDEFKLLQCHWHIPAEHTVNGFRSNMELHIVHVNNRGDIAVVGILYELGPADPFLAKLLPYLPLATQEGYPLRRSINPSNIKFPGKEYYRYNGSLTTPPCSENVTWTVFKKVKTVSCDQIRALKDAVHDGITGNARPIQTTNRRTVYAFKPRSYIESVVVAGNEGSMED
;
A
#
# COMPACT_ATOMS: atom_id res chain seq x y z
N MET A 1 -90.09 -6.09 4.80
CA MET A 1 -89.15 -6.90 5.51
C MET A 1 -87.91 -7.03 4.59
N ILE A 2 -87.03 -6.06 4.66
CA ILE A 2 -85.84 -5.98 3.83
C ILE A 2 -84.68 -5.68 4.77
N MET A 3 -83.74 -6.64 4.84
CA MET A 3 -82.55 -6.56 5.66
C MET A 3 -81.56 -5.63 5.03
N GLY A 4 -81.06 -4.67 5.84
CA GLY A 4 -79.96 -3.77 5.47
C GLY A 4 -78.61 -4.48 5.64
N VAL A 5 -77.82 -4.42 4.60
CA VAL A 5 -76.38 -4.85 4.62
C VAL A 5 -75.55 -3.64 4.99
N LYS A 6 -74.82 -3.77 6.09
CA LYS A 6 -73.79 -2.78 6.50
C LYS A 6 -72.49 -3.05 5.71
N ASN A 7 -72.08 -2.08 4.89
CA ASN A 7 -70.76 -2.02 4.31
C ASN A 7 -69.73 -1.53 5.34
N SER A 8 -68.81 -2.37 5.72
CA SER A 8 -67.61 -1.99 6.46
C SER A 8 -66.47 -1.73 5.48
N SER A 9 -66.08 -0.50 5.33
CA SER A 9 -64.94 -0.06 4.57
C SER A 9 -63.63 -0.47 5.31
N LEU A 10 -62.88 -1.37 4.70
CA LEU A 10 -61.53 -1.73 5.14
C LEU A 10 -60.55 -0.68 4.58
N THR A 11 -59.98 0.13 5.45
CA THR A 11 -58.84 1.03 5.10
C THR A 11 -57.58 0.20 5.01
N LEU A 12 -57.05 0.04 3.78
CA LEU A 12 -55.71 -0.51 3.57
C LEU A 12 -54.66 0.54 4.01
N VAL A 13 -53.92 0.24 5.06
CA VAL A 13 -52.73 0.94 5.42
C VAL A 13 -51.59 0.41 4.55
N SER A 14 -51.17 1.20 3.57
CA SER A 14 -50.00 0.92 2.75
C SER A 14 -48.75 1.13 3.59
N SER A 15 -48.15 0.03 4.03
CA SER A 15 -46.83 0.03 4.65
C SER A 15 -45.78 0.11 3.56
N SER A 16 -45.29 1.30 3.25
CA SER A 16 -44.14 1.50 2.38
C SER A 16 -42.89 1.03 3.11
N CYS A 17 -42.49 -0.22 2.83
CA CYS A 17 -41.23 -0.79 3.25
C CYS A 17 -40.13 -0.11 2.41
N LEU A 18 -39.45 0.90 2.99
CA LEU A 18 -38.25 1.53 2.42
C LEU A 18 -37.14 0.48 2.48
N LEU A 19 -36.92 -0.23 1.40
CA LEU A 19 -35.74 -1.07 1.22
C LEU A 19 -34.54 -0.14 1.06
N LEU A 20 -33.84 0.12 2.17
CA LEU A 20 -32.50 0.69 2.16
C LEU A 20 -31.58 -0.41 1.61
N THR A 21 -31.33 -0.40 0.30
CA THR A 21 -30.26 -1.19 -0.29
C THR A 21 -28.94 -0.54 0.12
N LEU A 22 -28.35 -1.10 1.18
CA LEU A 22 -26.98 -0.83 1.55
C LEU A 22 -26.09 -1.40 0.43
N PHE A 23 -25.63 -0.56 -0.49
CA PHE A 23 -24.56 -0.90 -1.41
C PHE A 23 -23.29 -1.02 -0.56
N LEU A 24 -23.00 -2.23 -0.07
CA LEU A 24 -21.66 -2.58 0.36
C LEU A 24 -20.78 -2.52 -0.90
N ILE A 25 -20.00 -1.48 -1.04
CA ILE A 25 -18.90 -1.46 -2.00
C ILE A 25 -17.86 -2.41 -1.41
N ILE A 26 -17.91 -3.67 -1.81
CA ILE A 26 -16.88 -4.65 -1.54
C ILE A 26 -15.72 -4.26 -2.47
N VAL A 27 -14.77 -3.49 -1.96
CA VAL A 27 -13.51 -3.25 -2.67
C VAL A 27 -12.69 -4.52 -2.54
N ASN A 28 -12.86 -5.43 -3.51
CA ASN A 28 -12.00 -6.60 -3.60
C ASN A 28 -10.54 -6.18 -3.83
N ALA A 29 -9.59 -6.93 -3.27
CA ALA A 29 -8.16 -6.72 -3.52
C ALA A 29 -7.81 -6.79 -5.03
N ASP A 30 -8.65 -7.41 -5.83
CA ASP A 30 -8.57 -7.48 -7.30
C ASP A 30 -9.00 -6.16 -7.98
N GLU A 31 -9.89 -5.35 -7.38
CA GLU A 31 -10.31 -4.05 -7.93
C GLU A 31 -9.26 -2.94 -7.75
N LEU A 32 -8.26 -3.14 -6.89
CA LEU A 32 -7.11 -2.24 -6.78
C LEU A 32 -6.06 -2.51 -7.87
N GLY A 33 -6.17 -3.63 -8.59
CA GLY A 33 -5.49 -3.89 -9.85
C GLY A 33 -6.56 -4.32 -10.84
N ILE A 34 -7.07 -3.38 -11.64
CA ILE A 34 -8.08 -3.61 -12.64
C ILE A 34 -7.64 -4.80 -13.51
N ASP A 35 -8.45 -5.87 -13.58
CA ASP A 35 -8.37 -6.88 -14.62
C ASP A 35 -8.79 -6.25 -15.95
N ASP A 36 -8.01 -5.26 -16.40
CA ASP A 36 -8.12 -4.65 -17.71
C ASP A 36 -7.17 -5.44 -18.62
N GLU A 37 -7.65 -5.87 -19.77
CA GLU A 37 -6.82 -6.54 -20.79
C GLU A 37 -5.69 -5.63 -21.32
N THR A 38 -5.68 -4.34 -20.92
CA THR A 38 -4.64 -3.37 -21.30
C THR A 38 -3.33 -3.69 -20.58
N SER A 39 -2.35 -4.17 -21.33
CA SER A 39 -1.01 -4.42 -20.82
C SER A 39 -0.21 -3.10 -20.71
N TYR A 40 0.69 -3.04 -19.73
CA TYR A 40 1.68 -1.98 -19.58
C TYR A 40 3.05 -2.58 -19.27
N SER A 41 4.11 -1.82 -19.49
CA SER A 41 5.47 -2.23 -19.15
C SER A 41 6.19 -1.18 -18.31
N TYR A 42 7.34 -1.55 -17.75
CA TYR A 42 8.25 -0.64 -17.04
C TYR A 42 9.43 -0.19 -17.91
N VAL A 43 9.40 -0.52 -19.21
CA VAL A 43 10.46 -0.15 -20.15
C VAL A 43 10.30 1.32 -20.55
N VAL A 44 11.20 2.16 -20.07
CA VAL A 44 11.23 3.59 -20.42
C VAL A 44 11.46 3.74 -21.94
N GLY A 45 10.66 4.59 -22.59
CA GLY A 45 10.69 4.79 -24.04
C GLY A 45 9.85 3.80 -24.84
N ALA A 46 9.29 2.75 -24.21
CA ALA A 46 8.37 1.84 -24.88
C ALA A 46 6.98 2.49 -25.07
N LYS A 47 6.21 2.00 -26.06
CA LYS A 47 4.86 2.50 -26.32
C LYS A 47 3.91 2.31 -25.13
N ASP A 48 4.12 1.25 -24.36
CA ASP A 48 3.40 0.87 -23.16
C ASP A 48 4.19 1.17 -21.87
N GLY A 49 5.29 1.94 -21.98
CA GLY A 49 6.14 2.36 -20.87
C GLY A 49 5.51 3.40 -19.95
N PRO A 50 6.15 3.67 -18.78
CA PRO A 50 5.57 4.49 -17.71
C PRO A 50 5.14 5.90 -18.14
N GLU A 51 5.82 6.51 -19.08
CA GLU A 51 5.50 7.82 -19.63
C GLU A 51 4.21 7.84 -20.47
N ASN A 52 3.78 6.68 -20.95
CA ASN A 52 2.62 6.52 -21.82
C ASN A 52 1.41 5.90 -21.10
N TRP A 53 1.53 5.42 -19.86
CA TRP A 53 0.45 4.76 -19.15
C TRP A 53 -0.88 5.51 -19.16
N GLY A 54 -0.82 6.85 -18.99
CA GLY A 54 -2.02 7.70 -19.02
C GLY A 54 -2.76 7.76 -20.35
N ASN A 55 -2.14 7.26 -21.43
CA ASN A 55 -2.70 7.24 -22.78
C ASN A 55 -3.15 5.83 -23.22
N LEU A 56 -2.76 4.78 -22.49
CA LEU A 56 -3.07 3.40 -22.84
C LEU A 56 -4.55 3.07 -22.63
N ASN A 57 -5.13 3.63 -21.57
CA ASN A 57 -6.52 3.42 -21.21
C ASN A 57 -7.12 4.71 -20.63
N PRO A 58 -8.36 5.10 -21.02
CA PRO A 58 -9.02 6.30 -20.47
C PRO A 58 -9.14 6.30 -18.93
N SER A 59 -9.29 5.13 -18.29
CA SER A 59 -9.33 4.99 -16.83
C SER A 59 -7.98 5.27 -16.17
N TRP A 60 -6.86 5.21 -16.91
CA TRP A 60 -5.49 5.42 -16.42
C TRP A 60 -4.98 6.85 -16.61
N ARG A 61 -5.85 7.75 -17.02
CA ARG A 61 -5.48 9.13 -17.33
C ARG A 61 -4.69 9.82 -16.21
N LEU A 62 -4.95 9.49 -14.95
CA LEU A 62 -4.22 10.05 -13.81
C LEU A 62 -2.72 9.71 -13.83
N CYS A 63 -2.29 8.63 -14.47
CA CYS A 63 -0.88 8.31 -14.61
C CYS A 63 -0.09 9.41 -15.35
N GLY A 64 -0.73 10.13 -16.28
CA GLY A 64 -0.10 11.23 -17.04
C GLY A 64 -0.53 12.63 -16.59
N THR A 65 -1.70 12.80 -15.97
CA THR A 65 -2.25 14.13 -15.65
C THR A 65 -2.36 14.42 -14.15
N GLY A 66 -2.19 13.42 -13.30
CA GLY A 66 -2.27 13.54 -11.86
C GLY A 66 -1.25 14.54 -11.28
N LYS A 67 -1.59 15.15 -10.17
CA LYS A 67 -0.76 16.19 -9.52
C LYS A 67 -0.15 15.73 -8.20
N THR A 68 -0.63 14.61 -7.68
CA THR A 68 -0.14 14.03 -6.41
C THR A 68 0.39 12.61 -6.64
N GLN A 69 1.10 12.40 -7.73
CA GLN A 69 1.61 11.09 -8.14
C GLN A 69 2.75 10.56 -7.27
N SER A 70 2.86 9.23 -7.20
CA SER A 70 3.92 8.46 -6.54
C SER A 70 4.64 7.57 -7.56
N PRO A 71 5.90 7.14 -7.26
CA PRO A 71 6.73 7.46 -6.09
C PRO A 71 7.35 8.85 -6.17
N ILE A 72 7.95 9.33 -5.06
CA ILE A 72 8.66 10.61 -5.00
C ILE A 72 10.09 10.46 -4.47
N ASN A 73 10.93 11.46 -4.72
CA ASN A 73 12.17 11.64 -3.98
C ASN A 73 11.86 12.37 -2.66
N ILE A 74 12.21 11.77 -1.54
CA ILE A 74 12.08 12.36 -0.21
C ILE A 74 13.40 13.05 0.12
N VAL A 75 13.35 14.35 0.41
CA VAL A 75 14.55 15.14 0.73
C VAL A 75 14.53 15.51 2.22
N ASP A 76 15.43 14.95 3.00
CA ASP A 76 15.46 15.06 4.47
C ASP A 76 15.44 16.50 4.98
N CYS A 77 16.12 17.43 4.30
CA CYS A 77 16.14 18.84 4.70
C CYS A 77 14.88 19.63 4.31
N GLU A 78 13.97 19.02 3.52
CA GLU A 78 12.72 19.65 3.08
C GLU A 78 11.47 19.07 3.79
N VAL A 79 11.64 18.04 4.64
CA VAL A 79 10.51 17.46 5.37
C VAL A 79 10.09 18.31 6.56
N ASN A 80 8.78 18.35 6.80
CA ASN A 80 8.21 19.03 7.96
C ASN A 80 8.06 18.08 9.14
N PHE A 81 8.81 18.29 10.21
CA PHE A 81 8.60 17.56 11.45
C PHE A 81 7.29 18.00 12.10
N THR A 82 6.46 17.05 12.48
CA THR A 82 5.19 17.34 13.14
C THR A 82 4.93 16.39 14.30
N GLN A 83 4.35 16.95 15.38
CA GLN A 83 3.90 16.18 16.54
C GLN A 83 2.47 15.65 16.35
N SER A 84 1.78 16.03 15.27
CA SER A 84 0.45 15.49 14.95
C SER A 84 0.50 14.03 14.48
N LEU A 85 1.68 13.56 14.03
CA LEU A 85 1.91 12.14 13.75
C LEU A 85 2.23 11.38 15.04
N ALA A 86 1.90 10.10 15.06
CA ALA A 86 2.11 9.20 16.18
C ALA A 86 2.77 7.88 15.72
N ASP A 87 3.16 7.04 16.67
CA ASP A 87 3.61 5.67 16.37
C ASP A 87 2.56 4.98 15.48
N LEU A 88 3.02 4.34 14.40
CA LEU A 88 2.12 3.59 13.52
C LEU A 88 1.65 2.32 14.23
N ASN A 89 0.44 2.39 14.79
CA ASN A 89 -0.19 1.26 15.46
C ASN A 89 -0.64 0.22 14.43
N ARG A 90 -0.29 -1.04 14.69
CA ARG A 90 -0.72 -2.17 13.88
C ARG A 90 -1.32 -3.27 14.74
N LYS A 91 -2.39 -3.87 14.26
CA LYS A 91 -3.08 -5.00 14.89
C LYS A 91 -3.24 -6.11 13.84
N TYR A 92 -2.15 -6.80 13.52
CA TYR A 92 -2.16 -7.88 12.54
C TYR A 92 -2.42 -9.23 13.18
N HIS A 93 -3.16 -10.08 12.47
CA HIS A 93 -3.52 -11.43 12.86
C HIS A 93 -3.11 -12.45 11.80
N PRO A 94 -2.66 -13.66 12.20
CA PRO A 94 -2.40 -14.73 11.24
C PRO A 94 -3.69 -15.16 10.54
N THR A 95 -3.68 -15.15 9.21
CA THR A 95 -4.78 -15.69 8.41
C THR A 95 -4.28 -16.34 7.12
N LYS A 96 -5.18 -16.93 6.36
CA LYS A 96 -4.87 -17.55 5.08
C LYS A 96 -4.37 -16.51 4.09
N VAL A 97 -3.54 -16.96 3.15
CA VAL A 97 -2.99 -16.14 2.09
C VAL A 97 -3.04 -16.85 0.76
N VAL A 98 -3.11 -16.06 -0.30
CA VAL A 98 -2.95 -16.46 -1.69
C VAL A 98 -1.75 -15.72 -2.26
N LEU A 99 -0.88 -16.44 -2.97
CA LEU A 99 0.18 -15.82 -3.76
C LEU A 99 -0.33 -15.61 -5.18
N LYS A 100 -0.29 -14.37 -5.67
CA LYS A 100 -0.67 -14.02 -7.04
C LYS A 100 0.56 -13.52 -7.79
N ASN A 101 0.71 -13.96 -9.04
CA ASN A 101 1.63 -13.38 -10.00
C ASN A 101 0.85 -12.40 -10.89
N LYS A 102 1.12 -11.11 -10.76
CA LYS A 102 0.45 -10.06 -11.54
C LYS A 102 1.21 -9.70 -12.84
N GLY A 103 2.16 -10.55 -13.25
CA GLY A 103 3.01 -10.33 -14.42
C GLY A 103 4.26 -9.53 -14.10
N HIS A 104 4.16 -8.43 -13.37
CA HIS A 104 5.28 -7.57 -12.99
C HIS A 104 5.70 -7.70 -11.53
N GLU A 105 4.87 -8.33 -10.69
CA GLU A 105 5.11 -8.47 -9.26
C GLU A 105 4.44 -9.71 -8.70
N ILE A 106 4.98 -10.20 -7.58
CA ILE A 106 4.32 -11.22 -6.76
C ILE A 106 3.61 -10.53 -5.60
N GLN A 107 2.32 -10.79 -5.47
CA GLN A 107 1.51 -10.33 -4.35
C GLN A 107 1.26 -11.43 -3.34
N VAL A 108 1.34 -11.09 -2.05
CA VAL A 108 0.81 -11.90 -0.94
C VAL A 108 -0.51 -11.26 -0.54
N VAL A 109 -1.61 -11.91 -0.88
CA VAL A 109 -2.97 -11.43 -0.61
C VAL A 109 -3.51 -12.15 0.61
N TRP A 110 -3.93 -11.41 1.64
CA TRP A 110 -4.55 -11.97 2.84
C TRP A 110 -6.07 -12.08 2.67
N GLU A 111 -6.67 -13.07 3.37
CA GLU A 111 -8.14 -13.20 3.43
C GLU A 111 -8.75 -11.88 3.94
N GLU A 112 -9.71 -11.37 3.21
CA GLU A 112 -10.25 -10.02 3.38
C GLU A 112 -10.78 -9.78 4.80
N GLY A 113 -10.32 -8.67 5.42
CA GLY A 113 -10.75 -8.26 6.76
C GLY A 113 -10.19 -9.07 7.92
N GLU A 114 -9.61 -10.26 7.66
CA GLU A 114 -9.20 -11.20 8.71
C GLU A 114 -7.76 -10.99 9.20
N ALA A 115 -6.94 -10.29 8.42
CA ALA A 115 -5.52 -10.06 8.76
C ALA A 115 -5.29 -8.92 9.75
N GLY A 116 -6.34 -8.18 10.14
CA GLY A 116 -6.23 -6.94 10.91
C GLY A 116 -5.72 -5.79 10.05
N GLY A 117 -5.05 -4.82 10.67
CA GLY A 117 -4.65 -3.63 9.92
C GLY A 117 -3.77 -2.66 10.69
N ILE A 118 -3.76 -1.41 10.22
CA ILE A 118 -3.09 -0.26 10.85
C ILE A 118 -4.10 0.81 11.21
N ILE A 119 -3.74 1.68 12.16
CA ILE A 119 -4.57 2.81 12.57
C ILE A 119 -3.84 4.10 12.19
N ILE A 120 -4.51 4.96 11.41
CA ILE A 120 -4.01 6.28 11.00
C ILE A 120 -5.06 7.32 11.38
N ASN A 121 -4.70 8.28 12.22
CA ASN A 121 -5.58 9.36 12.68
C ASN A 121 -6.92 8.87 13.28
N GLY A 122 -6.91 7.69 13.93
CA GLY A 122 -8.09 7.07 14.51
C GLY A 122 -8.89 6.16 13.56
N ASP A 123 -8.64 6.22 12.26
CA ASP A 123 -9.25 5.33 11.27
C ASP A 123 -8.48 4.01 11.15
N GLU A 124 -9.21 2.91 11.13
CA GLU A 124 -8.67 1.59 10.86
C GLU A 124 -8.61 1.34 9.35
N PHE A 125 -7.43 0.93 8.88
CA PHE A 125 -7.15 0.50 7.52
C PHE A 125 -6.80 -0.99 7.54
N LYS A 126 -7.65 -1.83 6.97
CA LYS A 126 -7.50 -3.28 6.92
C LYS A 126 -6.44 -3.66 5.91
N LEU A 127 -5.58 -4.63 6.27
CA LEU A 127 -4.57 -5.17 5.37
C LEU A 127 -5.22 -5.95 4.23
N LEU A 128 -4.81 -5.63 3.00
CA LEU A 128 -5.20 -6.37 1.80
C LEU A 128 -4.08 -7.28 1.31
N GLN A 129 -2.94 -6.70 0.95
CA GLN A 129 -1.85 -7.40 0.29
C GLN A 129 -0.51 -6.72 0.54
N CYS A 130 0.58 -7.43 0.22
CA CYS A 130 1.89 -6.81 0.05
C CYS A 130 2.59 -7.35 -1.21
N HIS A 131 3.49 -6.53 -1.78
CA HIS A 131 4.26 -6.83 -2.98
C HIS A 131 5.60 -6.10 -2.96
N TRP A 132 6.50 -6.43 -3.90
CA TRP A 132 7.86 -5.89 -3.94
C TRP A 132 8.17 -5.23 -5.27
N HIS A 133 8.88 -4.11 -5.19
CA HIS A 133 9.48 -3.42 -6.33
C HIS A 133 11.00 -3.55 -6.29
N ILE A 134 11.61 -3.82 -7.44
CA ILE A 134 13.04 -3.98 -7.66
C ILE A 134 13.45 -3.18 -8.91
N PRO A 135 14.29 -2.11 -8.75
CA PRO A 135 14.75 -1.50 -7.51
C PRO A 135 13.61 -0.83 -6.73
N ALA A 136 13.93 -0.19 -5.60
CA ALA A 136 12.97 0.61 -4.83
C ALA A 136 12.33 1.70 -5.70
N GLU A 137 11.07 2.02 -5.44
CA GLU A 137 10.35 3.08 -6.14
C GLU A 137 10.66 4.46 -5.56
N HIS A 138 10.56 4.62 -4.22
CA HIS A 138 10.97 5.85 -3.57
C HIS A 138 12.48 6.00 -3.53
N THR A 139 12.93 7.26 -3.55
CA THR A 139 14.31 7.62 -3.24
C THR A 139 14.35 8.52 -2.01
N VAL A 140 15.44 8.45 -1.25
CA VAL A 140 15.71 9.35 -0.12
C VAL A 140 17.00 10.11 -0.41
N ASN A 141 16.93 11.43 -0.42
CA ASN A 141 18.04 12.31 -0.80
C ASN A 141 18.67 11.95 -2.16
N GLY A 142 17.83 11.50 -3.12
CA GLY A 142 18.27 11.04 -4.43
C GLY A 142 18.84 9.61 -4.46
N PHE A 143 19.04 8.97 -3.31
CA PHE A 143 19.54 7.59 -3.24
C PHE A 143 18.41 6.57 -3.40
N ARG A 144 18.60 5.58 -4.27
CA ARG A 144 17.65 4.51 -4.57
C ARG A 144 18.11 3.19 -3.96
N SER A 145 17.32 2.64 -3.06
CA SER A 145 17.56 1.33 -2.46
C SER A 145 17.35 0.18 -3.45
N ASN A 146 17.86 -1.01 -3.09
CA ASN A 146 17.82 -2.17 -3.99
C ASN A 146 16.44 -2.77 -4.17
N MET A 147 15.55 -2.63 -3.16
CA MET A 147 14.19 -3.16 -3.19
C MET A 147 13.30 -2.34 -2.27
N GLU A 148 12.00 -2.33 -2.55
CA GLU A 148 10.98 -1.73 -1.68
C GLU A 148 9.80 -2.70 -1.53
N LEU A 149 9.32 -2.87 -0.31
CA LEU A 149 8.09 -3.60 0.01
C LEU A 149 6.96 -2.60 0.21
N HIS A 150 5.86 -2.80 -0.49
CA HIS A 150 4.60 -2.09 -0.26
C HIS A 150 3.61 -2.98 0.49
N ILE A 151 3.00 -2.46 1.54
CA ILE A 151 1.96 -3.13 2.33
C ILE A 151 0.70 -2.28 2.20
N VAL A 152 -0.27 -2.78 1.46
CA VAL A 152 -1.47 -2.05 1.05
C VAL A 152 -2.62 -2.33 2.01
N HIS A 153 -3.29 -1.25 2.42
CA HIS A 153 -4.43 -1.30 3.33
C HIS A 153 -5.56 -0.44 2.78
N VAL A 154 -6.79 -0.76 3.18
CA VAL A 154 -8.00 -0.02 2.82
C VAL A 154 -8.89 0.17 4.05
N ASN A 155 -9.55 1.32 4.15
CA ASN A 155 -10.58 1.54 5.16
C ASN A 155 -12.00 1.27 4.61
N ASN A 156 -13.00 1.34 5.49
CA ASN A 156 -14.39 1.07 5.09
C ASN A 156 -14.98 2.11 4.12
N ARG A 157 -14.28 3.23 3.86
CA ARG A 157 -14.68 4.24 2.87
C ARG A 157 -14.01 4.04 1.51
N GLY A 158 -13.11 3.06 1.39
CA GLY A 158 -12.30 2.84 0.21
C GLY A 158 -11.02 3.69 0.14
N ASP A 159 -10.68 4.46 1.22
CA ASP A 159 -9.42 5.19 1.26
C ASP A 159 -8.25 4.21 1.41
N ILE A 160 -7.17 4.47 0.69
CA ILE A 160 -6.00 3.59 0.64
C ILE A 160 -4.86 4.15 1.49
N ALA A 161 -4.20 3.28 2.24
CA ALA A 161 -2.97 3.57 2.95
C ALA A 161 -1.89 2.54 2.61
N VAL A 162 -0.70 3.00 2.20
CA VAL A 162 0.42 2.13 1.86
C VAL A 162 1.59 2.39 2.81
N VAL A 163 2.18 1.30 3.30
CA VAL A 163 3.42 1.33 4.06
C VAL A 163 4.56 0.86 3.16
N GLY A 164 5.55 1.72 2.93
CA GLY A 164 6.78 1.44 2.19
C GLY A 164 7.93 1.10 3.13
N ILE A 165 8.66 0.02 2.83
CA ILE A 165 9.87 -0.39 3.55
C ILE A 165 10.99 -0.57 2.52
N LEU A 166 12.06 0.21 2.68
CA LEU A 166 13.23 0.16 1.82
C LEU A 166 14.21 -0.93 2.25
N TYR A 167 14.92 -1.52 1.28
CA TYR A 167 15.87 -2.59 1.52
C TYR A 167 17.18 -2.36 0.76
N GLU A 168 18.30 -2.61 1.47
CA GLU A 168 19.65 -2.70 0.93
C GLU A 168 20.10 -4.17 0.87
N LEU A 169 21.12 -4.45 0.04
CA LEU A 169 21.73 -5.77 0.02
C LEU A 169 22.41 -6.09 1.35
N GLY A 170 22.21 -7.32 1.83
CA GLY A 170 22.74 -7.80 3.10
C GLY A 170 22.14 -9.13 3.53
N PRO A 171 22.03 -9.40 4.82
CA PRO A 171 21.36 -10.59 5.34
C PRO A 171 19.94 -10.74 4.81
N ALA A 172 19.52 -12.00 4.61
CA ALA A 172 18.20 -12.34 4.10
C ALA A 172 17.06 -11.80 4.98
N ASP A 173 16.00 -11.27 4.34
CA ASP A 173 14.77 -10.90 5.04
C ASP A 173 14.03 -12.15 5.53
N PRO A 174 13.73 -12.25 6.85
CA PRO A 174 13.12 -13.46 7.42
C PRO A 174 11.67 -13.69 6.98
N PHE A 175 10.92 -12.63 6.59
CA PHE A 175 9.56 -12.78 6.09
C PHE A 175 9.59 -13.34 4.67
N LEU A 176 10.36 -12.73 3.78
CA LEU A 176 10.51 -13.19 2.40
C LEU A 176 11.10 -14.61 2.33
N ALA A 177 12.03 -14.97 3.24
CA ALA A 177 12.59 -16.33 3.32
C ALA A 177 11.52 -17.42 3.52
N LYS A 178 10.40 -17.09 4.21
CA LYS A 178 9.28 -18.04 4.39
C LYS A 178 8.46 -18.25 3.13
N LEU A 179 8.55 -17.34 2.18
CA LEU A 179 7.76 -17.34 0.94
C LEU A 179 8.55 -17.94 -0.25
N LEU A 180 9.88 -17.91 -0.21
CA LEU A 180 10.73 -18.37 -1.30
C LEU A 180 10.32 -19.73 -1.90
N PRO A 181 10.00 -20.78 -1.11
CA PRO A 181 9.63 -22.08 -1.68
C PRO A 181 8.32 -22.06 -2.47
N TYR A 182 7.50 -21.01 -2.30
CA TYR A 182 6.17 -20.90 -2.89
C TYR A 182 6.10 -19.91 -4.04
N LEU A 183 7.11 -19.03 -4.21
CA LEU A 183 7.13 -18.03 -5.28
C LEU A 183 6.96 -18.66 -6.68
N PRO A 184 7.63 -19.78 -7.03
CA PRO A 184 7.46 -20.39 -8.34
C PRO A 184 6.07 -21.02 -8.59
N LEU A 185 5.24 -21.12 -7.53
CA LEU A 185 3.89 -21.68 -7.60
C LEU A 185 2.82 -20.58 -7.75
N ALA A 186 3.20 -19.30 -7.67
CA ALA A 186 2.27 -18.20 -7.83
C ALA A 186 1.77 -18.14 -9.28
N THR A 187 0.43 -18.10 -9.44
CA THR A 187 -0.24 -17.94 -10.73
C THR A 187 -1.05 -16.66 -10.76
N GLN A 188 -1.58 -16.27 -11.90
CA GLN A 188 -2.44 -15.10 -12.02
C GLN A 188 -3.74 -15.27 -11.22
N GLU A 189 -4.33 -16.45 -11.26
CA GLU A 189 -5.54 -16.79 -10.49
C GLU A 189 -5.27 -16.88 -8.98
N GLY A 190 -4.02 -17.18 -8.61
CA GLY A 190 -3.56 -17.28 -7.25
C GLY A 190 -3.29 -18.71 -6.77
N TYR A 191 -2.24 -18.85 -5.99
CA TYR A 191 -1.85 -20.11 -5.33
C TYR A 191 -2.12 -20.03 -3.82
N PRO A 192 -3.13 -20.74 -3.29
CA PRO A 192 -3.45 -20.70 -1.87
C PRO A 192 -2.40 -21.45 -1.04
N LEU A 193 -1.83 -20.79 -0.05
CA LEU A 193 -0.95 -21.46 0.91
C LEU A 193 -1.80 -22.28 1.91
N ARG A 194 -1.36 -23.52 2.16
CA ARG A 194 -2.05 -24.44 3.12
C ARG A 194 -1.90 -24.02 4.58
N ARG A 195 -1.19 -22.92 4.85
CA ARG A 195 -0.94 -22.42 6.21
C ARG A 195 -1.23 -20.94 6.30
N SER A 196 -1.60 -20.49 7.49
CA SER A 196 -1.73 -19.07 7.79
C SER A 196 -0.37 -18.38 7.82
N ILE A 197 -0.32 -17.16 7.32
CA ILE A 197 0.85 -16.27 7.40
C ILE A 197 0.49 -15.10 8.32
N ASN A 198 1.32 -14.89 9.34
CA ASN A 198 1.16 -13.74 10.23
C ASN A 198 1.83 -12.50 9.60
N PRO A 199 1.07 -11.43 9.23
CA PRO A 199 1.66 -10.22 8.68
C PRO A 199 2.61 -9.52 9.67
N SER A 200 2.49 -9.75 10.98
CA SER A 200 3.43 -9.25 11.98
C SER A 200 4.86 -9.78 11.81
N ASN A 201 5.06 -10.82 10.98
CA ASN A 201 6.39 -11.30 10.59
C ASN A 201 7.12 -10.28 9.68
N ILE A 202 6.39 -9.41 9.01
CA ILE A 202 6.95 -8.21 8.37
C ILE A 202 7.34 -7.26 9.50
N LYS A 203 8.61 -7.24 9.88
CA LYS A 203 9.08 -6.37 10.94
C LYS A 203 9.27 -4.95 10.42
N PHE A 204 8.56 -4.00 11.04
CA PHE A 204 8.81 -2.58 10.76
C PHE A 204 10.20 -2.20 11.28
N PRO A 205 11.01 -1.48 10.47
CA PRO A 205 12.43 -1.29 10.78
C PRO A 205 12.71 -0.24 11.86
N GLY A 206 11.71 0.28 12.50
CA GLY A 206 11.84 1.29 13.55
C GLY A 206 10.52 2.02 13.75
N LYS A 207 10.62 3.23 14.30
CA LYS A 207 9.45 4.09 14.54
C LYS A 207 9.44 5.32 13.64
N GLU A 208 10.60 5.79 13.16
CA GLU A 208 10.70 6.97 12.30
C GLU A 208 10.21 6.67 10.88
N TYR A 209 9.39 7.57 10.34
CA TYR A 209 8.84 7.44 9.00
C TYR A 209 8.54 8.80 8.38
N TYR A 210 8.41 8.80 7.06
CA TYR A 210 7.87 9.90 6.28
C TYR A 210 6.40 9.63 5.96
N ARG A 211 5.58 10.68 5.94
CA ARG A 211 4.17 10.63 5.61
C ARG A 211 3.82 11.67 4.55
N TYR A 212 3.17 11.26 3.46
CA TYR A 212 2.66 12.18 2.45
C TYR A 212 1.40 11.64 1.78
N ASN A 213 0.64 12.52 1.09
CA ASN A 213 -0.47 12.12 0.24
C ASN A 213 0.03 11.94 -1.19
N GLY A 214 -0.18 10.75 -1.76
CA GLY A 214 0.30 10.36 -3.07
C GLY A 214 -0.73 9.59 -3.88
N SER A 215 -0.24 8.64 -4.68
CA SER A 215 -1.04 7.79 -5.57
C SER A 215 -0.62 6.33 -5.48
N LEU A 216 -1.38 5.45 -6.14
CA LEU A 216 -0.88 4.16 -6.57
C LEU A 216 0.29 4.37 -7.54
N THR A 217 1.26 3.46 -7.54
CA THR A 217 2.45 3.52 -8.41
C THR A 217 2.30 2.70 -9.69
N THR A 218 1.19 1.98 -9.81
CA THR A 218 0.78 1.26 -11.02
C THR A 218 -0.52 1.85 -11.57
N PRO A 219 -0.84 1.66 -12.86
CA PRO A 219 -2.17 1.99 -13.37
C PRO A 219 -3.27 1.42 -12.47
N PRO A 220 -4.35 2.19 -12.22
CA PRO A 220 -4.73 3.47 -12.82
C PRO A 220 -4.10 4.71 -12.17
N CYS A 221 -3.10 4.61 -11.30
CA CYS A 221 -2.41 5.70 -10.62
C CYS A 221 -3.35 6.59 -9.80
N SER A 222 -4.38 6.02 -9.20
CA SER A 222 -5.38 6.71 -8.38
C SER A 222 -4.72 7.50 -7.27
N GLU A 223 -5.11 8.76 -7.10
CA GLU A 223 -4.58 9.67 -6.08
C GLU A 223 -5.31 9.51 -4.74
N ASN A 224 -4.96 10.31 -3.74
CA ASN A 224 -5.44 10.25 -2.35
C ASN A 224 -4.96 9.01 -1.57
N VAL A 225 -3.83 8.44 -1.93
CA VAL A 225 -3.18 7.37 -1.17
C VAL A 225 -2.34 7.96 -0.03
N THR A 226 -2.60 7.52 1.20
CA THR A 226 -1.79 7.89 2.37
C THR A 226 -0.53 7.03 2.44
N TRP A 227 0.62 7.60 2.10
CA TRP A 227 1.92 6.93 2.16
C TRP A 227 2.60 7.08 3.51
N THR A 228 3.14 5.97 4.00
CA THR A 228 4.05 5.90 5.15
C THR A 228 5.32 5.18 4.72
N VAL A 229 6.43 5.90 4.53
CA VAL A 229 7.71 5.30 4.15
C VAL A 229 8.64 5.29 5.36
N PHE A 230 9.07 4.10 5.81
CA PHE A 230 9.98 3.99 6.95
C PHE A 230 11.36 4.53 6.61
N LYS A 231 11.92 5.31 7.55
CA LYS A 231 13.23 5.93 7.39
C LYS A 231 14.38 4.92 7.47
N LYS A 232 14.28 3.98 8.42
CA LYS A 232 15.31 2.95 8.60
C LYS A 232 15.16 1.86 7.54
N VAL A 233 16.24 1.57 6.83
CA VAL A 233 16.32 0.55 5.79
C VAL A 233 16.50 -0.84 6.41
N LYS A 234 15.91 -1.87 5.79
CA LYS A 234 16.11 -3.29 6.09
C LYS A 234 17.13 -3.90 5.13
N THR A 235 17.38 -5.19 5.29
CA THR A 235 18.26 -5.95 4.40
C THR A 235 17.53 -7.08 3.69
N VAL A 236 18.00 -7.40 2.49
CA VAL A 236 17.54 -8.49 1.63
C VAL A 236 18.76 -9.15 0.97
N SER A 237 18.76 -10.47 0.78
CA SER A 237 19.86 -11.15 0.08
C SER A 237 19.71 -11.07 -1.44
N CYS A 238 20.85 -11.17 -2.15
CA CYS A 238 20.84 -11.27 -3.62
C CYS A 238 19.98 -12.42 -4.13
N ASP A 239 19.99 -13.57 -3.43
CA ASP A 239 19.20 -14.74 -3.83
C ASP A 239 17.69 -14.50 -3.68
N GLN A 240 17.27 -13.72 -2.66
CA GLN A 240 15.88 -13.35 -2.51
C GLN A 240 15.40 -12.40 -3.62
N ILE A 241 16.22 -11.42 -4.00
CA ILE A 241 15.94 -10.53 -5.13
C ILE A 241 15.82 -11.33 -6.42
N ARG A 242 16.77 -12.26 -6.65
CA ARG A 242 16.75 -13.13 -7.83
C ARG A 242 15.47 -13.96 -7.86
N ALA A 243 15.10 -14.61 -6.75
CA ALA A 243 13.91 -15.45 -6.67
C ALA A 243 12.61 -14.69 -6.97
N LEU A 244 12.49 -13.42 -6.54
CA LEU A 244 11.34 -12.58 -6.89
C LEU A 244 11.31 -12.26 -8.39
N LYS A 245 12.46 -11.92 -8.99
CA LYS A 245 12.55 -11.65 -10.43
C LYS A 245 12.25 -12.88 -11.27
N ASP A 246 12.80 -14.03 -10.88
CA ASP A 246 12.58 -15.30 -11.60
C ASP A 246 11.12 -15.76 -11.53
N ALA A 247 10.40 -15.40 -10.45
CA ALA A 247 9.01 -15.80 -10.27
C ALA A 247 8.01 -15.04 -11.18
N VAL A 248 8.30 -13.80 -11.58
CA VAL A 248 7.39 -13.02 -12.44
C VAL A 248 7.49 -13.40 -13.93
N HIS A 249 8.61 -13.97 -14.39
CA HIS A 249 8.82 -14.46 -15.77
C HIS A 249 8.63 -13.43 -16.90
N ASP A 250 8.63 -12.12 -16.57
CA ASP A 250 8.37 -11.07 -17.54
C ASP A 250 9.60 -10.64 -18.35
N GLY A 251 10.79 -11.16 -18.01
CA GLY A 251 12.06 -10.80 -18.65
C GLY A 251 12.50 -9.36 -18.39
N ILE A 252 11.76 -8.60 -17.55
CA ILE A 252 12.02 -7.20 -17.25
C ILE A 252 13.08 -7.09 -16.15
N THR A 253 13.98 -6.12 -16.30
CA THR A 253 15.06 -5.89 -15.33
C THR A 253 14.59 -5.26 -14.03
N GLY A 254 13.36 -4.70 -14.00
CA GLY A 254 12.78 -4.05 -12.80
C GLY A 254 11.36 -3.58 -13.02
N ASN A 255 10.63 -3.38 -11.92
CA ASN A 255 9.23 -2.98 -11.85
C ASN A 255 9.03 -1.70 -11.01
N ALA A 256 9.95 -0.75 -11.10
CA ALA A 256 9.87 0.53 -10.41
C ALA A 256 9.42 1.65 -11.36
N ARG A 257 8.33 2.31 -11.03
CA ARG A 257 7.89 3.52 -11.74
C ARG A 257 8.93 4.64 -11.57
N PRO A 258 9.20 5.46 -12.60
CA PRO A 258 10.04 6.65 -12.43
C PRO A 258 9.52 7.60 -11.36
N ILE A 259 10.47 8.32 -10.71
CA ILE A 259 10.16 9.35 -9.71
C ILE A 259 9.22 10.41 -10.31
N GLN A 260 8.19 10.74 -9.54
CA GLN A 260 7.21 11.76 -9.87
C GLN A 260 7.52 13.07 -9.15
N THR A 261 7.08 14.18 -9.74
CA THR A 261 7.26 15.52 -9.15
C THR A 261 6.46 15.64 -7.85
N THR A 262 7.06 16.20 -6.81
CA THR A 262 6.34 16.47 -5.56
C THR A 262 5.23 17.52 -5.71
N ASN A 263 5.33 18.40 -6.72
CA ASN A 263 4.39 19.50 -6.96
C ASN A 263 4.16 20.35 -5.68
N ARG A 264 5.22 20.56 -4.89
CA ARG A 264 5.21 21.29 -3.61
C ARG A 264 4.33 20.65 -2.53
N ARG A 265 4.01 19.34 -2.64
CA ARG A 265 3.37 18.61 -1.56
C ARG A 265 4.27 18.59 -0.33
N THR A 266 3.66 18.77 0.82
CA THR A 266 4.36 18.64 2.09
C THR A 266 4.61 17.16 2.38
N VAL A 267 5.86 16.81 2.64
CA VAL A 267 6.26 15.54 3.23
C VAL A 267 6.48 15.77 4.72
N TYR A 268 5.77 15.05 5.55
CA TYR A 268 5.92 15.11 7.00
C TYR A 268 6.89 14.03 7.47
N ALA A 269 7.62 14.29 8.56
CA ALA A 269 8.43 13.30 9.23
C ALA A 269 7.98 13.10 10.68
N PHE A 270 7.91 11.85 11.11
CA PHE A 270 7.67 11.46 12.49
C PHE A 270 8.97 11.01 13.15
N LYS A 271 9.23 11.56 14.36
CA LYS A 271 10.26 11.10 15.29
C LYS A 271 9.66 10.91 16.69
N PRO A 272 9.94 9.81 17.38
CA PRO A 272 9.47 9.60 18.76
C PRO A 272 10.03 10.67 19.71
N ARG A 273 9.24 11.10 20.70
CA ARG A 273 9.63 12.14 21.67
C ARG A 273 10.90 11.80 22.46
N SER A 274 11.11 10.54 22.81
CA SER A 274 12.30 10.08 23.52
C SER A 274 13.62 10.38 22.80
N TYR A 275 13.58 10.56 21.48
CA TYR A 275 14.76 10.92 20.69
C TYR A 275 15.05 12.43 20.75
N ILE A 276 14.03 13.26 20.88
CA ILE A 276 14.16 14.73 20.95
C ILE A 276 14.78 15.13 22.30
N GLU A 277 14.34 14.49 23.39
CA GLU A 277 14.86 14.75 24.74
C GLU A 277 16.35 14.36 24.88
N SER A 278 16.79 13.24 24.27
CA SER A 278 18.19 12.83 24.30
C SER A 278 19.14 13.77 23.57
N VAL A 279 18.69 14.40 22.48
CA VAL A 279 19.49 15.38 21.72
C VAL A 279 19.58 16.71 22.45
N VAL A 280 18.52 17.14 23.13
CA VAL A 280 18.51 18.38 23.93
C VAL A 280 19.41 18.24 25.16
N VAL A 281 19.41 17.09 25.83
CA VAL A 281 20.29 16.83 27.00
C VAL A 281 21.77 16.77 26.57
N ALA A 282 22.10 16.11 25.46
CA ALA A 282 23.47 16.04 24.94
C ALA A 282 23.99 17.41 24.43
N GLY A 283 23.09 18.29 23.95
CA GLY A 283 23.45 19.65 23.53
C GLY A 283 23.71 20.63 24.69
N ASN A 284 23.13 20.35 25.88
CA ASN A 284 23.36 21.18 27.08
C ASN A 284 24.59 20.77 27.90
N GLU A 285 25.12 19.57 27.74
CA GLU A 285 26.35 19.15 28.45
C GLU A 285 27.65 19.64 27.78
N GLY A 286 27.57 20.11 26.51
CA GLY A 286 28.70 20.64 25.77
C GLY A 286 29.03 22.13 25.96
N SER A 287 28.31 22.87 26.83
CA SER A 287 28.47 24.32 27.00
C SER A 287 28.89 24.77 28.41
N MET A 288 29.41 23.87 29.23
CA MET A 288 29.99 24.21 30.53
C MET A 288 31.42 23.65 30.68
N GLU A 289 32.36 24.11 29.89
CA GLU A 289 33.77 24.07 30.16
C GLU A 289 34.41 25.24 29.42
N ASP A 290 34.48 26.43 30.08
CA ASP A 290 35.49 27.44 29.93
C ASP A 290 35.61 28.25 31.24
#